data_7ef62143424965747aa5220b580fb256
#
_entry.id   7ef62143424965747aa5220b580fb256
#
_cell.length_a   1.000
_cell.length_b   1.000
_cell.length_c   1.000
_cell.angle_alpha   90.00
_cell.angle_beta   90.00
_cell.angle_gamma   90.00
#
_symmetry.space_group_name_H-M   'P 1'
#
loop_
_entity.id
_entity.type
_entity.pdbx_description
1 polymer ?
#
loop_
_entity_poly.entity_id
_entity_poly.type
_entity_poly.pdbx_seq_one_letter_code
_entity_poly.pdbx_strand_id
1 'polypeptide(L)'
;VLEAGIPETLAGWRRFAFFLAGKVRVGGVRISLYDYEFRVIRALGDARIHAALNCMSVGCPRLPREAFRGEDLQTQLDREARRFFNEARNVLVDDSARVLRVSEILRFHRAHFLESAPSLAAYVNRYREVPVPEAYRVEFIDYDWTVNRRP
;
A
#
# COMPACT_ATOMS: atom_id res chain seq x y z
N VAL A 1 -19.71 0.95 -0.53
CA VAL A 1 -19.39 0.44 0.82
C VAL A 1 -20.54 0.71 1.78
N LEU A 2 -20.96 1.98 1.91
CA LEU A 2 -22.07 2.35 2.83
C LEU A 2 -23.39 1.65 2.47
N GLU A 3 -23.69 1.50 1.19
CA GLU A 3 -24.89 0.81 0.69
C GLU A 3 -24.86 -0.71 0.89
N ALA A 4 -23.69 -1.32 0.80
CA ALA A 4 -23.48 -2.77 0.96
C ALA A 4 -23.22 -3.21 2.41
N GLY A 5 -23.18 -2.27 3.35
CA GLY A 5 -22.72 -2.48 4.72
C GLY A 5 -21.20 -2.61 4.82
N ILE A 6 -20.68 -2.44 6.04
CA ILE A 6 -19.24 -2.53 6.32
C ILE A 6 -18.95 -3.91 6.93
N PRO A 7 -18.24 -4.82 6.24
CA PRO A 7 -17.88 -6.13 6.79
C PRO A 7 -16.88 -5.98 7.94
N GLU A 8 -16.73 -6.99 8.78
CA GLU A 8 -15.71 -7.01 9.83
C GLU A 8 -14.30 -7.21 9.28
N THR A 9 -14.18 -7.96 8.19
CA THR A 9 -12.92 -8.27 7.53
C THR A 9 -13.07 -8.33 6.02
N LEU A 10 -12.00 -7.95 5.31
CA LEU A 10 -11.86 -8.11 3.87
C LEU A 10 -11.07 -9.39 3.50
N ALA A 11 -10.88 -10.33 4.42
CA ALA A 11 -10.23 -11.60 4.10
C ALA A 11 -11.12 -12.52 3.23
N GLY A 12 -10.47 -13.40 2.48
CA GLY A 12 -11.12 -14.44 1.70
C GLY A 12 -12.01 -13.94 0.55
N TRP A 13 -13.14 -14.63 0.31
CA TRP A 13 -14.03 -14.38 -0.83
C TRP A 13 -14.69 -12.99 -0.81
N ARG A 14 -14.88 -12.37 0.36
CA ARG A 14 -15.46 -11.03 0.51
C ARG A 14 -14.61 -9.97 -0.17
N ARG A 15 -13.29 -10.13 -0.18
CA ARG A 15 -12.35 -9.30 -0.92
C ARG A 15 -12.61 -9.39 -2.43
N PHE A 16 -12.78 -10.62 -2.94
CA PHE A 16 -13.08 -10.83 -4.35
C PHE A 16 -14.41 -10.16 -4.74
N ALA A 17 -15.47 -10.38 -3.94
CA ALA A 17 -16.77 -9.76 -4.20
C ALA A 17 -16.67 -8.24 -4.22
N PHE A 18 -15.96 -7.64 -3.26
CA PHE A 18 -15.84 -6.18 -3.17
C PHE A 18 -14.99 -5.58 -4.30
N PHE A 19 -13.80 -6.12 -4.53
CA PHE A 19 -12.85 -5.50 -5.47
C PHE A 19 -13.06 -5.91 -6.93
N LEU A 20 -13.53 -7.12 -7.21
CA LEU A 20 -13.68 -7.65 -8.56
C LEU A 20 -15.11 -7.56 -9.09
N ALA A 21 -16.12 -7.95 -8.28
CA ALA A 21 -17.53 -7.95 -8.71
C ALA A 21 -18.17 -6.57 -8.58
N GLY A 22 -17.82 -5.80 -7.54
CA GLY A 22 -18.32 -4.44 -7.35
C GLY A 22 -17.79 -3.50 -8.44
N LYS A 23 -18.69 -2.82 -9.16
CA LYS A 23 -18.33 -1.83 -10.19
C LYS A 23 -18.70 -0.42 -9.76
N VAL A 24 -17.76 0.49 -9.92
CA VAL A 24 -17.93 1.93 -9.72
C VAL A 24 -17.89 2.66 -11.07
N ARG A 25 -18.41 3.87 -11.12
CA ARG A 25 -18.30 4.71 -12.32
C ARG A 25 -17.18 5.73 -12.11
N VAL A 26 -16.17 5.68 -12.98
CA VAL A 26 -15.04 6.60 -12.99
C VAL A 26 -14.90 7.16 -14.40
N GLY A 27 -14.91 8.49 -14.56
CA GLY A 27 -14.80 9.13 -15.87
C GLY A 27 -15.85 8.65 -16.88
N GLY A 28 -17.08 8.31 -16.42
CA GLY A 28 -18.14 7.78 -17.29
C GLY A 28 -18.09 6.26 -17.54
N VAL A 29 -16.97 5.60 -17.23
CA VAL A 29 -16.78 4.16 -17.46
C VAL A 29 -17.10 3.37 -16.20
N ARG A 30 -17.83 2.22 -16.35
CA ARG A 30 -18.04 1.26 -15.26
C ARG A 30 -16.85 0.30 -15.17
N ILE A 31 -16.14 0.35 -14.07
CA ILE A 31 -14.90 -0.42 -13.83
C ILE A 31 -14.91 -1.01 -12.43
N SER A 32 -14.32 -2.20 -12.22
CA SER A 32 -14.10 -2.72 -10.89
C SER A 32 -12.98 -1.94 -10.18
N LEU A 33 -12.97 -1.93 -8.85
CA LEU A 33 -11.86 -1.30 -8.10
C LEU A 33 -10.52 -1.96 -8.42
N TYR A 34 -10.52 -3.29 -8.60
CA TYR A 34 -9.34 -4.04 -8.99
C TYR A 34 -8.81 -3.62 -10.37
N ASP A 35 -9.67 -3.57 -11.40
CA ASP A 35 -9.25 -3.13 -12.74
C ASP A 35 -8.80 -1.67 -12.74
N TYR A 36 -9.45 -0.81 -11.95
CA TYR A 36 -9.07 0.59 -11.84
C TYR A 36 -7.66 0.73 -11.24
N GLU A 37 -7.37 0.00 -10.15
CA GLU A 37 -6.02 -0.02 -9.58
C GLU A 37 -5.00 -0.59 -10.57
N PHE A 38 -5.28 -1.77 -11.15
CA PHE A 38 -4.30 -2.49 -11.98
C PHE A 38 -4.06 -1.88 -13.35
N ARG A 39 -5.15 -1.45 -14.04
CA ARG A 39 -5.08 -1.01 -15.45
C ARG A 39 -4.95 0.50 -15.59
N VAL A 40 -5.34 1.26 -14.59
CA VAL A 40 -5.30 2.72 -14.66
C VAL A 40 -4.21 3.28 -13.74
N ILE A 41 -4.31 3.06 -12.43
CA ILE A 41 -3.39 3.69 -11.48
C ILE A 41 -1.98 3.07 -11.58
N ARG A 42 -1.87 1.74 -11.52
CA ARG A 42 -0.57 1.04 -11.57
C ARG A 42 0.13 1.24 -12.92
N ALA A 43 -0.61 1.35 -14.01
CA ALA A 43 -0.07 1.60 -15.34
C ALA A 43 0.68 2.96 -15.47
N LEU A 44 0.53 3.86 -14.48
CA LEU A 44 1.32 5.10 -14.39
C LEU A 44 2.79 4.85 -13.97
N GLY A 45 3.14 3.63 -13.56
CA GLY A 45 4.52 3.21 -13.29
C GLY A 45 5.12 3.73 -11.99
N ASP A 46 4.32 4.25 -11.05
CA ASP A 46 4.80 4.81 -9.79
C ASP A 46 4.46 3.91 -8.60
N ALA A 47 5.47 3.21 -8.07
CA ALA A 47 5.26 2.27 -6.96
C ALA A 47 4.88 2.93 -5.62
N ARG A 48 5.03 4.27 -5.47
CA ARG A 48 4.57 5.01 -4.27
C ARG A 48 3.06 4.91 -4.07
N ILE A 49 2.30 4.60 -5.13
CA ILE A 49 0.85 4.38 -5.02
C ILE A 49 0.50 3.33 -3.96
N HIS A 50 1.35 2.30 -3.77
CA HIS A 50 1.12 1.25 -2.79
C HIS A 50 1.29 1.71 -1.33
N ALA A 51 1.93 2.86 -1.10
CA ALA A 51 2.00 3.54 0.19
C ALA A 51 0.87 4.58 0.38
N ALA A 52 0.05 4.81 -0.63
CA ALA A 52 -0.99 5.85 -0.66
C ALA A 52 -2.42 5.31 -0.81
N LEU A 53 -2.60 4.18 -1.53
CA LEU A 53 -3.92 3.58 -1.73
C LEU A 53 -4.42 2.88 -0.45
N ASN A 54 -5.66 3.19 -0.06
CA ASN A 54 -6.29 2.64 1.12
C ASN A 54 -7.48 1.74 0.73
N CYS A 55 -7.48 0.50 1.23
CA CYS A 55 -8.53 -0.49 1.02
C CYS A 55 -9.44 -0.69 2.25
N MET A 56 -9.36 0.18 3.25
CA MET A 56 -10.08 0.15 4.52
C MET A 56 -9.61 -0.91 5.54
N SER A 57 -8.66 -1.78 5.25
CA SER A 57 -8.13 -2.70 6.26
C SER A 57 -7.08 -2.03 7.15
N VAL A 58 -6.85 -2.60 8.34
CA VAL A 58 -5.86 -2.11 9.30
C VAL A 58 -4.45 -2.14 8.70
N GLY A 59 -4.13 -3.19 7.91
CA GLY A 59 -2.85 -3.32 7.21
C GLY A 59 -2.63 -2.34 6.06
N CYS A 60 -3.65 -1.60 5.61
CA CYS A 60 -3.52 -0.59 4.56
C CYS A 60 -2.68 0.61 4.99
N PRO A 61 -2.10 1.36 4.03
CA PRO A 61 -1.62 2.70 4.27
C PRO A 61 -2.71 3.57 4.91
N ARG A 62 -2.31 4.57 5.68
CA ARG A 62 -3.28 5.50 6.27
C ARG A 62 -3.95 6.34 5.18
N LEU A 63 -5.25 6.56 5.32
CA LEU A 63 -5.97 7.48 4.43
C LEU A 63 -5.44 8.91 4.67
N PRO A 64 -4.98 9.62 3.64
CA PRO A 64 -4.62 11.03 3.75
C PRO A 64 -5.82 11.89 4.16
N ARG A 65 -5.55 13.02 4.82
CA ARG A 65 -6.61 13.97 5.21
C ARG A 65 -7.11 14.84 4.05
N GLU A 66 -6.35 14.91 2.98
CA GLU A 66 -6.62 15.69 1.79
C GLU A 66 -6.61 14.80 0.54
N ALA A 67 -7.38 15.17 -0.47
CA ALA A 67 -7.39 14.46 -1.74
C ALA A 67 -6.06 14.69 -2.50
N PHE A 68 -5.64 13.70 -3.26
CA PHE A 68 -4.54 13.87 -4.21
C PHE A 68 -4.95 14.85 -5.31
N ARG A 69 -4.04 15.78 -5.66
CA ARG A 69 -4.23 16.79 -6.69
C ARG A 69 -3.15 16.65 -7.74
N GLY A 70 -3.49 16.88 -9.01
CA GLY A 70 -2.55 16.71 -10.11
C GLY A 70 -1.29 17.56 -9.99
N GLU A 71 -1.45 18.83 -9.60
CA GLU A 71 -0.36 19.78 -9.40
C GLU A 71 0.62 19.40 -8.28
N ASP A 72 0.10 18.75 -7.22
CA ASP A 72 0.86 18.40 -6.01
C ASP A 72 1.19 16.90 -5.92
N LEU A 73 0.77 16.10 -6.91
CA LEU A 73 0.77 14.64 -6.83
C LEU A 73 2.13 14.06 -6.42
N GLN A 74 3.21 14.56 -6.99
CA GLN A 74 4.56 14.06 -6.69
C GLN A 74 4.94 14.28 -5.23
N THR A 75 4.68 15.49 -4.72
CA THR A 75 4.94 15.86 -3.32
C THR A 75 4.06 15.07 -2.36
N GLN A 76 2.78 14.86 -2.71
CA GLN A 76 1.84 14.10 -1.91
C GLN A 76 2.23 12.61 -1.84
N LEU A 77 2.62 12.00 -2.98
CA LEU A 77 3.08 10.61 -3.02
C LEU A 77 4.39 10.42 -2.22
N ASP A 78 5.34 11.35 -2.33
CA ASP A 78 6.56 11.31 -1.53
C ASP A 78 6.28 11.39 -0.03
N ARG A 79 5.39 12.29 0.36
CA ARG A 79 4.98 12.44 1.77
C ARG A 79 4.37 11.15 2.31
N GLU A 80 3.44 10.54 1.58
CA GLU A 80 2.79 9.32 2.03
C GLU A 80 3.76 8.12 2.03
N ALA A 81 4.68 8.04 1.06
CA ALA A 81 5.74 7.03 1.05
C ALA A 81 6.68 7.19 2.26
N ARG A 82 7.17 8.41 2.54
CA ARG A 82 8.00 8.70 3.73
C ARG A 82 7.26 8.32 5.01
N ARG A 83 6.00 8.71 5.14
CA ARG A 83 5.18 8.36 6.29
C ARG A 83 5.05 6.84 6.44
N PHE A 84 4.72 6.13 5.37
CA PHE A 84 4.53 4.68 5.37
C PHE A 84 5.79 3.94 5.81
N PHE A 85 6.94 4.28 5.23
CA PHE A 85 8.20 3.59 5.49
C PHE A 85 8.89 4.00 6.80
N ASN A 86 8.41 5.02 7.51
CA ASN A 86 8.90 5.40 8.84
C ASN A 86 7.94 5.01 9.98
N GLU A 87 6.76 4.45 9.69
CA GLU A 87 5.86 3.91 10.71
C GLU A 87 6.30 2.50 11.15
N ALA A 88 6.46 2.28 12.47
CA ALA A 88 6.89 0.99 13.02
C ALA A 88 5.94 -0.17 12.68
N ARG A 89 4.64 0.10 12.46
CA ARG A 89 3.70 -0.94 12.02
C ARG A 89 3.96 -1.46 10.60
N ASN A 90 4.70 -0.71 9.78
CA ASN A 90 5.01 -1.03 8.39
C ASN A 90 6.45 -1.46 8.18
N VAL A 91 7.38 -0.96 9.01
CA VAL A 91 8.82 -1.25 8.91
C VAL A 91 9.43 -1.39 10.30
N LEU A 92 9.99 -2.55 10.58
CA LEU A 92 10.76 -2.86 11.79
C LEU A 92 12.17 -3.30 11.42
N VAL A 93 13.16 -2.79 12.14
CA VAL A 93 14.56 -3.14 11.95
C VAL A 93 15.04 -3.88 13.19
N ASP A 94 15.60 -5.06 12.99
CA ASP A 94 16.24 -5.86 14.03
C ASP A 94 17.74 -5.98 13.68
N ASP A 95 18.54 -5.09 14.25
CA ASP A 95 19.98 -5.04 14.00
C ASP A 95 20.71 -6.27 14.54
N SER A 96 20.22 -6.85 15.64
CA SER A 96 20.80 -8.04 16.24
C SER A 96 20.65 -9.28 15.37
N ALA A 97 19.48 -9.44 14.74
CA ALA A 97 19.17 -10.51 13.81
C ALA A 97 19.56 -10.18 12.35
N ARG A 98 19.95 -8.94 12.06
CA ARG A 98 20.18 -8.41 10.71
C ARG A 98 18.93 -8.62 9.81
N VAL A 99 17.77 -8.25 10.32
CA VAL A 99 16.49 -8.43 9.64
C VAL A 99 15.77 -7.09 9.45
N LEU A 100 15.30 -6.87 8.25
CA LEU A 100 14.37 -5.81 7.88
C LEU A 100 12.99 -6.43 7.69
N ARG A 101 12.06 -6.19 8.62
CA ARG A 101 10.65 -6.60 8.46
C ARG A 101 9.86 -5.46 7.85
N VAL A 102 9.18 -5.75 6.75
CA VAL A 102 8.38 -4.77 6.01
C VAL A 102 6.95 -5.25 5.84
N SER A 103 6.01 -4.32 5.70
CA SER A 103 4.62 -4.63 5.40
C SER A 103 4.51 -5.61 4.22
N GLU A 104 3.62 -6.57 4.33
CA GLU A 104 3.32 -7.56 3.27
C GLU A 104 2.83 -6.94 1.96
N ILE A 105 2.44 -5.66 1.96
CA ILE A 105 2.17 -4.89 0.74
C ILE A 105 3.37 -4.95 -0.22
N LEU A 106 4.60 -4.94 0.31
CA LEU A 106 5.80 -5.05 -0.52
C LEU A 106 5.93 -6.45 -1.16
N ARG A 107 5.40 -7.50 -0.53
CA ARG A 107 5.31 -8.83 -1.11
C ARG A 107 4.28 -8.90 -2.23
N PHE A 108 3.08 -8.35 -1.98
CA PHE A 108 1.97 -8.35 -2.94
C PHE A 108 2.31 -7.63 -4.25
N HIS A 109 3.10 -6.56 -4.15
CA HIS A 109 3.45 -5.70 -5.28
C HIS A 109 4.96 -5.71 -5.58
N ARG A 110 5.65 -6.80 -5.21
CA ARG A 110 7.11 -6.90 -5.27
C ARG A 110 7.70 -6.51 -6.63
N ALA A 111 7.11 -7.00 -7.71
CA ALA A 111 7.59 -6.70 -9.06
C ALA A 111 7.60 -5.18 -9.33
N HIS A 112 6.52 -4.48 -8.98
CA HIS A 112 6.41 -3.04 -9.20
C HIS A 112 7.43 -2.22 -8.40
N PHE A 113 7.73 -2.62 -7.15
CA PHE A 113 8.81 -1.96 -6.38
C PHE A 113 10.19 -2.19 -7.00
N LEU A 114 10.43 -3.38 -7.55
CA LEU A 114 11.71 -3.75 -8.15
C LEU A 114 11.92 -3.20 -9.58
N GLU A 115 10.90 -2.67 -10.23
CA GLU A 115 11.04 -1.93 -11.49
C GLU A 115 11.92 -0.68 -11.33
N SER A 116 11.92 -0.08 -10.14
CA SER A 116 12.65 1.16 -9.87
C SER A 116 13.81 1.01 -8.88
N ALA A 117 14.02 -0.15 -8.26
CA ALA A 117 15.07 -0.37 -7.26
C ALA A 117 15.67 -1.77 -7.35
N PRO A 118 16.98 -1.95 -7.04
CA PRO A 118 17.64 -3.25 -7.13
C PRO A 118 17.16 -4.25 -6.06
N SER A 119 16.62 -3.76 -4.95
CA SER A 119 16.09 -4.58 -3.86
C SER A 119 14.95 -3.87 -3.12
N LEU A 120 14.16 -4.62 -2.34
CA LEU A 120 13.14 -4.02 -1.46
C LEU A 120 13.76 -3.13 -0.39
N ALA A 121 14.92 -3.51 0.16
CA ALA A 121 15.65 -2.68 1.13
C ALA A 121 16.11 -1.36 0.50
N ALA A 122 16.66 -1.40 -0.71
CA ALA A 122 17.04 -0.20 -1.45
C ALA A 122 15.84 0.70 -1.74
N TYR A 123 14.68 0.13 -2.10
CA TYR A 123 13.46 0.90 -2.29
C TYR A 123 13.00 1.59 -1.00
N VAL A 124 12.94 0.84 0.10
CA VAL A 124 12.55 1.35 1.43
C VAL A 124 13.47 2.50 1.86
N ASN A 125 14.78 2.36 1.65
CA ASN A 125 15.79 3.36 2.04
C ASN A 125 15.65 4.72 1.33
N ARG A 126 14.97 4.78 0.19
CA ARG A 126 14.67 6.08 -0.48
C ARG A 126 13.80 7.00 0.37
N TYR A 127 13.01 6.41 1.27
CA TYR A 127 12.00 7.13 2.04
C TYR A 127 12.23 7.10 3.55
N ARG A 128 13.20 6.30 4.02
CA ARG A 128 13.51 6.21 5.44
C ARG A 128 14.38 7.39 5.89
N GLU A 129 14.08 7.89 7.10
CA GLU A 129 14.91 8.87 7.80
C GLU A 129 16.23 8.25 8.26
N VAL A 130 16.18 7.00 8.73
CA VAL A 130 17.35 6.21 9.13
C VAL A 130 17.46 5.03 8.16
N PRO A 131 18.43 5.04 7.25
CA PRO A 131 18.65 3.94 6.31
C PRO A 131 18.98 2.63 7.02
N VAL A 132 18.60 1.52 6.41
CA VAL A 132 18.89 0.15 6.87
C VAL A 132 19.94 -0.47 5.96
N PRO A 133 20.92 -1.22 6.48
CA PRO A 133 21.89 -1.93 5.64
C PRO A 133 21.17 -2.85 4.64
N GLU A 134 21.48 -2.69 3.35
CA GLU A 134 20.80 -3.45 2.27
C GLU A 134 21.09 -4.96 2.33
N ALA A 135 22.15 -5.36 3.04
CA ALA A 135 22.49 -6.75 3.29
C ALA A 135 21.57 -7.45 4.30
N TYR A 136 20.66 -6.72 4.96
CA TYR A 136 19.72 -7.34 5.89
C TYR A 136 18.73 -8.21 5.15
N ARG A 137 18.40 -9.37 5.76
CA ARG A 137 17.37 -10.26 5.25
C ARG A 137 16.01 -9.59 5.36
N VAL A 138 15.26 -9.56 4.26
CA VAL A 138 13.91 -9.01 4.24
C VAL A 138 12.91 -10.08 4.65
N GLU A 139 12.11 -9.79 5.67
CA GLU A 139 10.94 -10.55 6.12
C GLU A 139 9.68 -9.70 5.98
N PHE A 140 8.51 -10.34 6.06
CA PHE A 140 7.24 -9.64 5.90
C PHE A 140 6.45 -9.67 7.20
N ILE A 141 5.86 -8.51 7.52
CA ILE A 141 4.87 -8.36 8.59
C ILE A 141 3.53 -8.79 8.02
N ASP A 142 2.85 -9.73 8.67
CA ASP A 142 1.56 -10.24 8.22
C ASP A 142 0.53 -9.12 8.03
N TYR A 143 -0.22 -9.20 6.94
CA TYR A 143 -1.18 -8.18 6.59
C TYR A 143 -2.50 -8.36 7.38
N ASP A 144 -2.86 -7.34 8.14
CA ASP A 144 -4.12 -7.33 8.89
C ASP A 144 -5.30 -6.92 7.98
N TRP A 145 -6.14 -7.89 7.65
CA TRP A 145 -7.35 -7.73 6.83
C TRP A 145 -8.58 -7.26 7.60
N THR A 146 -8.48 -7.04 8.92
CA THR A 146 -9.56 -6.47 9.73
C THR A 146 -9.90 -5.08 9.19
N VAL A 147 -11.20 -4.79 9.08
CA VAL A 147 -11.64 -3.48 8.61
C VAL A 147 -11.35 -2.43 9.67
N ASN A 148 -10.64 -1.37 9.29
CA ASN A 148 -10.31 -0.26 10.16
C ASN A 148 -11.58 0.58 10.44
N ARG A 149 -12.27 0.24 11.51
CA ARG A 149 -13.45 0.96 12.01
C ARG A 149 -13.03 1.88 13.15
N ARG A 150 -13.60 3.06 13.20
CA ARG A 150 -13.61 3.81 14.46
C ARG A 150 -14.59 3.11 15.40
N PRO A 151 -14.25 2.92 16.68
CA PRO A 151 -15.19 2.48 17.69
C PRO A 151 -16.36 3.46 17.81
#